data_f511931d97c3ef317a56aebc2a90cc6e
#
_entry.id   f511931d97c3ef317a56aebc2a90cc6e
#
_cell.length_a   1.000
_cell.length_b   1.000
_cell.length_c   1.000
_cell.angle_alpha   90.00
_cell.angle_beta   90.00
_cell.angle_gamma   90.00
#
_symmetry.space_group_name_H-M   'P 1'
#
loop_
_entity.id
_entity.type
_entity.pdbx_description
1 polymer ?
#
loop_
_entity_poly.entity_id
_entity_poly.type
_entity_poly.pdbx_seq_one_letter_code
_entity_poly.pdbx_strand_id
1 'polypeptide(L)'
;DGPAQSLSAISMNIEFIKKLLHAMPDRVPSELDILADLVVKTTHDIRTLLFELRPLGLETQGLLPTLQQYVSRWRDPSGTGTQLRFEAPQVIPRLSHEVSAATFIIIQEAVNNARKHSRSPEITIYLYEEEDHLVASVRDRGKGFNLEAVESSYNARGSLGLVNMKERARLIGADFHMRSTPGEGTTVELRIPIKE
;
A
#
# COMPACT_ATOMS: atom_id res chain seq x y z
N ASP A 1 22.54 -10.67 5.04
CA ASP A 1 21.63 -10.29 6.14
C ASP A 1 20.23 -10.16 5.62
N GLY A 2 19.39 -11.13 5.87
CA GLY A 2 18.04 -11.19 5.31
C GLY A 2 16.96 -11.05 6.40
N PRO A 3 15.68 -10.87 6.03
CA PRO A 3 14.54 -10.70 6.95
C PRO A 3 14.41 -11.82 7.97
N ALA A 4 14.86 -13.04 7.65
CA ALA A 4 14.85 -14.16 8.57
C ALA A 4 15.76 -13.90 9.80
N GLN A 5 16.91 -13.25 9.61
CA GLN A 5 17.79 -12.87 10.71
C GLN A 5 17.17 -11.76 11.57
N SER A 6 16.52 -10.77 10.92
CA SER A 6 15.83 -9.70 11.64
C SER A 6 14.66 -10.23 12.47
N LEU A 7 13.88 -11.19 11.95
CA LEU A 7 12.81 -11.86 12.71
C LEU A 7 13.36 -12.65 13.90
N SER A 8 14.51 -13.32 13.74
CA SER A 8 15.19 -14.00 14.84
C SER A 8 15.66 -13.01 15.92
N ALA A 9 16.21 -11.85 15.50
CA ALA A 9 16.61 -10.79 16.43
C ALA A 9 15.40 -10.19 17.19
N ILE A 10 14.26 -9.99 16.55
CA ILE A 10 13.02 -9.57 17.19
C ILE A 10 12.60 -10.57 18.26
N SER A 11 12.62 -11.88 17.97
CA SER A 11 12.27 -12.92 18.92
C SER A 11 13.21 -12.93 20.14
N MET A 12 14.52 -12.78 19.90
CA MET A 12 15.51 -12.69 20.97
C MET A 12 15.32 -11.44 21.85
N ASN A 13 15.02 -10.29 21.26
CA ASN A 13 14.73 -9.06 22.00
C ASN A 13 13.47 -9.19 22.87
N ILE A 14 12.42 -9.84 22.39
CA ILE A 14 11.22 -10.12 23.19
C ILE A 14 11.59 -10.96 24.43
N GLU A 15 12.35 -12.02 24.27
CA GLU A 15 12.79 -12.86 25.39
C GLU A 15 13.72 -12.11 26.37
N PHE A 16 14.57 -11.23 25.86
CA PHE A 16 15.41 -10.35 26.67
C PHE A 16 14.57 -9.37 27.49
N ILE A 17 13.58 -8.70 26.87
CA ILE A 17 12.68 -7.77 27.55
C ILE A 17 11.87 -8.50 28.64
N LYS A 18 11.39 -9.72 28.39
CA LYS A 18 10.73 -10.53 29.42
C LYS A 18 11.60 -10.75 30.67
N LYS A 19 12.91 -10.99 30.51
CA LYS A 19 13.83 -11.12 31.62
C LYS A 19 14.06 -9.78 32.32
N LEU A 20 14.13 -8.68 31.58
CA LEU A 20 14.30 -7.34 32.15
C LEU A 20 13.11 -6.89 33.00
N LEU A 21 11.89 -7.32 32.68
CA LEU A 21 10.69 -7.00 33.47
C LEU A 21 10.85 -7.31 34.97
N HIS A 22 11.61 -8.36 35.29
CA HIS A 22 11.85 -8.78 36.68
C HIS A 22 13.17 -8.27 37.24
N ALA A 23 14.20 -8.10 36.41
CA ALA A 23 15.54 -7.77 36.84
C ALA A 23 15.84 -6.27 36.84
N MET A 24 15.35 -5.53 35.83
CA MET A 24 15.64 -4.11 35.60
C MET A 24 14.45 -3.42 34.91
N PRO A 25 13.32 -3.24 35.60
CA PRO A 25 12.09 -2.71 34.98
C PRO A 25 12.25 -1.32 34.35
N ASP A 26 13.13 -0.49 34.89
CA ASP A 26 13.39 0.88 34.39
C ASP A 26 14.01 0.91 32.99
N ARG A 27 14.61 -0.20 32.54
CA ARG A 27 15.19 -0.34 31.20
C ARG A 27 14.19 -0.81 30.16
N VAL A 28 13.06 -1.34 30.57
CA VAL A 28 12.05 -1.92 29.66
C VAL A 28 11.52 -0.92 28.64
N PRO A 29 11.19 0.33 28.97
CA PRO A 29 10.71 1.29 27.98
C PRO A 29 11.70 1.52 26.84
N SER A 30 12.99 1.75 27.15
CA SER A 30 14.02 1.98 26.12
C SER A 30 14.26 0.76 25.23
N GLU A 31 14.18 -0.45 25.77
CA GLU A 31 14.33 -1.67 24.98
C GLU A 31 13.09 -1.95 24.10
N LEU A 32 11.90 -1.53 24.53
CA LEU A 32 10.69 -1.57 23.71
C LEU A 32 10.76 -0.61 22.53
N ASP A 33 11.34 0.58 22.71
CA ASP A 33 11.56 1.53 21.62
C ASP A 33 12.52 0.95 20.58
N ILE A 34 13.63 0.35 21.02
CA ILE A 34 14.58 -0.34 20.12
C ILE A 34 13.89 -1.49 19.37
N LEU A 35 13.06 -2.27 20.06
CA LEU A 35 12.30 -3.34 19.42
C LEU A 35 11.30 -2.81 18.39
N ALA A 36 10.61 -1.71 18.70
CA ALA A 36 9.67 -1.06 17.78
C ALA A 36 10.38 -0.62 16.49
N ASP A 37 11.53 0.02 16.60
CA ASP A 37 12.34 0.45 15.44
C ASP A 37 12.80 -0.75 14.60
N LEU A 38 13.24 -1.84 15.26
CA LEU A 38 13.65 -3.07 14.58
C LEU A 38 12.48 -3.72 13.82
N VAL A 39 11.28 -3.73 14.41
CA VAL A 39 10.06 -4.23 13.76
C VAL A 39 9.68 -3.39 12.53
N VAL A 40 9.74 -2.06 12.65
CA VAL A 40 9.46 -1.14 11.53
C VAL A 40 10.44 -1.37 10.40
N LYS A 41 11.76 -1.42 10.69
CA LYS A 41 12.80 -1.69 9.70
C LYS A 41 12.61 -3.04 9.02
N THR A 42 12.40 -4.11 9.81
CA THR A 42 12.22 -5.47 9.26
C THR A 42 10.98 -5.55 8.38
N THR A 43 9.91 -4.87 8.76
CA THR A 43 8.68 -4.80 7.96
C THR A 43 8.94 -4.08 6.62
N HIS A 44 9.75 -3.01 6.64
CA HIS A 44 10.18 -2.31 5.43
C HIS A 44 11.01 -3.24 4.52
N ASP A 45 11.99 -3.93 5.06
CA ASP A 45 12.88 -4.85 4.33
C ASP A 45 12.09 -6.00 3.67
N ILE A 46 11.16 -6.62 4.41
CA ILE A 46 10.27 -7.67 3.88
C ILE A 46 9.41 -7.13 2.73
N ARG A 47 8.88 -5.91 2.87
CA ARG A 47 8.08 -5.29 1.81
C ARG A 47 8.89 -4.95 0.57
N THR A 48 10.14 -4.53 0.74
CA THR A 48 11.07 -4.30 -0.37
C THR A 48 11.35 -5.60 -1.12
N LEU A 49 11.57 -6.71 -0.42
CA LEU A 49 11.73 -8.02 -1.03
C LEU A 49 10.45 -8.52 -1.72
N LEU A 50 9.28 -8.31 -1.12
CA LEU A 50 8.00 -8.62 -1.77
C LEU A 50 7.75 -7.72 -2.99
N PHE A 51 8.35 -6.52 -3.02
CA PHE A 51 8.37 -5.66 -4.20
C PHE A 51 9.26 -6.25 -5.31
N GLU A 52 10.38 -6.86 -4.95
CA GLU A 52 11.27 -7.58 -5.89
C GLU A 52 10.66 -8.90 -6.39
N LEU A 53 9.72 -9.52 -5.63
CA LEU A 53 8.90 -10.67 -6.05
C LEU A 53 7.71 -10.18 -6.91
N ARG A 54 8.02 -9.57 -8.06
CA ARG A 54 7.07 -8.98 -9.01
C ARG A 54 6.05 -10.00 -9.51
N PRO A 55 4.78 -9.61 -9.72
CA PRO A 55 3.87 -10.45 -10.49
C PRO A 55 4.48 -10.73 -11.87
N LEU A 56 4.71 -11.99 -12.21
CA LEU A 56 5.28 -12.41 -13.51
C LEU A 56 4.57 -11.75 -14.71
N GLY A 57 3.28 -11.44 -14.56
CA GLY A 57 2.51 -10.73 -15.58
C GLY A 57 2.99 -9.30 -15.87
N LEU A 58 3.55 -8.57 -14.89
CA LEU A 58 4.06 -7.22 -15.11
C LEU A 58 5.30 -7.20 -15.99
N GLU A 59 6.16 -8.21 -15.86
CA GLU A 59 7.39 -8.30 -16.65
C GLU A 59 7.11 -8.66 -18.12
N THR A 60 6.09 -9.48 -18.36
CA THR A 60 5.82 -10.03 -19.69
C THR A 60 4.74 -9.28 -20.44
N GLN A 61 3.73 -8.74 -19.75
CA GLN A 61 2.52 -8.20 -20.35
C GLN A 61 2.30 -6.71 -20.05
N GLY A 62 3.00 -6.16 -19.03
CA GLY A 62 2.86 -4.77 -18.59
C GLY A 62 1.67 -4.54 -17.65
N LEU A 63 1.44 -3.25 -17.32
CA LEU A 63 0.49 -2.84 -16.28
C LEU A 63 -0.97 -3.15 -16.65
N LEU A 64 -1.42 -2.76 -17.84
CA LEU A 64 -2.82 -2.85 -18.25
C LEU A 64 -3.36 -4.29 -18.24
N PRO A 65 -2.72 -5.28 -18.93
CA PRO A 65 -3.20 -6.66 -18.89
C PRO A 65 -3.12 -7.27 -17.48
N THR A 66 -2.13 -6.89 -16.68
CA THR A 66 -2.00 -7.39 -15.31
C THR A 66 -3.13 -6.89 -14.41
N LEU A 67 -3.56 -5.63 -14.55
CA LEU A 67 -4.73 -5.09 -13.85
C LEU A 67 -6.03 -5.75 -14.31
N GLN A 68 -6.20 -5.98 -15.62
CA GLN A 68 -7.34 -6.73 -16.16
C GLN A 68 -7.44 -8.13 -15.55
N GLN A 69 -6.30 -8.84 -15.46
CA GLN A 69 -6.24 -10.15 -14.86
C GLN A 69 -6.51 -10.09 -13.34
N TYR A 70 -5.99 -9.09 -12.64
CA TYR A 70 -6.25 -8.86 -11.22
C TYR A 70 -7.75 -8.70 -10.95
N VAL A 71 -8.43 -7.85 -11.72
CA VAL A 71 -9.88 -7.61 -11.57
C VAL A 71 -10.69 -8.85 -11.96
N SER A 72 -10.35 -9.54 -13.05
CA SER A 72 -11.07 -10.75 -13.48
C SER A 72 -11.00 -11.90 -12.46
N ARG A 73 -9.90 -11.96 -11.70
CA ARG A 73 -9.70 -12.95 -10.62
C ARG A 73 -10.20 -12.49 -9.27
N TRP A 74 -10.68 -11.24 -9.19
CA TRP A 74 -11.19 -10.72 -7.94
C TRP A 74 -12.31 -11.61 -7.38
N ARG A 75 -12.16 -11.96 -6.14
CA ARG A 75 -13.22 -12.57 -5.33
C ARG A 75 -13.21 -11.82 -4.02
N ASP A 76 -14.37 -11.39 -3.56
CA ASP A 76 -14.46 -10.75 -2.26
C ASP A 76 -14.31 -11.79 -1.13
N PRO A 77 -13.13 -11.87 -0.48
CA PRO A 77 -12.89 -12.88 0.56
C PRO A 77 -13.64 -12.58 1.86
N SER A 78 -14.21 -11.37 1.99
CA SER A 78 -15.00 -10.98 3.18
C SER A 78 -16.48 -11.34 3.06
N GLY A 79 -16.94 -11.75 1.88
CA GLY A 79 -18.34 -12.12 1.64
C GLY A 79 -19.31 -10.93 1.74
N THR A 80 -18.80 -9.68 1.70
CA THR A 80 -19.62 -8.46 1.78
C THR A 80 -20.31 -8.12 0.46
N GLY A 81 -19.96 -8.84 -0.64
CA GLY A 81 -20.50 -8.61 -1.97
C GLY A 81 -19.88 -7.40 -2.68
N THR A 82 -18.75 -6.88 -2.19
CA THR A 82 -18.06 -5.76 -2.82
C THR A 82 -17.58 -6.13 -4.22
N GLN A 83 -18.01 -5.37 -5.22
CA GLN A 83 -17.58 -5.53 -6.61
C GLN A 83 -16.34 -4.70 -6.91
N LEU A 84 -15.43 -5.24 -7.70
CA LEU A 84 -14.28 -4.52 -8.23
C LEU A 84 -14.47 -4.29 -9.73
N ARG A 85 -14.48 -3.03 -10.14
CA ARG A 85 -14.55 -2.61 -11.55
C ARG A 85 -13.23 -2.05 -12.03
N PHE A 86 -13.03 -2.11 -13.33
CA PHE A 86 -11.86 -1.55 -13.99
C PHE A 86 -12.27 -0.82 -15.26
N GLU A 87 -11.96 0.46 -15.33
CA GLU A 87 -12.21 1.33 -16.46
C GLU A 87 -10.88 1.86 -16.98
N ALA A 88 -10.54 1.54 -18.22
CA ALA A 88 -9.27 1.88 -18.83
C ALA A 88 -9.42 1.98 -20.35
N PRO A 89 -8.55 2.76 -21.04
CA PRO A 89 -8.45 2.74 -22.49
C PRO A 89 -7.91 1.38 -22.97
N GLN A 90 -8.04 1.12 -24.26
CA GLN A 90 -7.52 -0.12 -24.86
C GLN A 90 -6.00 -0.21 -24.85
N VAL A 91 -5.33 0.94 -24.85
CA VAL A 91 -3.88 1.07 -24.84
C VAL A 91 -3.50 2.17 -23.86
N ILE A 92 -2.39 1.98 -23.16
CA ILE A 92 -1.78 2.99 -22.29
C ILE A 92 -0.34 3.25 -22.75
N PRO A 93 0.26 4.39 -22.39
CA PRO A 93 1.67 4.67 -22.63
C PRO A 93 2.58 3.59 -22.07
N ARG A 94 3.71 3.40 -22.71
CA ARG A 94 4.69 2.41 -22.27
C ARG A 94 5.38 2.91 -21.01
N LEU A 95 5.23 2.18 -19.93
CA LEU A 95 5.86 2.47 -18.64
C LEU A 95 7.08 1.57 -18.44
N SER A 96 8.07 2.05 -17.67
CA SER A 96 9.15 1.19 -17.21
C SER A 96 8.60 0.08 -16.30
N HIS A 97 9.41 -0.96 -16.10
CA HIS A 97 9.04 -2.06 -15.19
C HIS A 97 8.84 -1.57 -13.75
N GLU A 98 9.72 -0.68 -13.29
CA GLU A 98 9.66 -0.11 -11.94
C GLU A 98 8.39 0.69 -11.75
N VAL A 99 8.04 1.54 -12.71
CA VAL A 99 6.81 2.36 -12.69
C VAL A 99 5.57 1.47 -12.71
N SER A 100 5.54 0.46 -13.59
CA SER A 100 4.43 -0.50 -13.68
C SER A 100 4.23 -1.26 -12.36
N ALA A 101 5.32 -1.75 -11.76
CA ALA A 101 5.28 -2.51 -10.52
C ALA A 101 4.83 -1.63 -9.33
N ALA A 102 5.39 -0.43 -9.19
CA ALA A 102 5.00 0.50 -8.13
C ALA A 102 3.53 0.89 -8.24
N THR A 103 3.08 1.23 -9.46
CA THR A 103 1.68 1.58 -9.74
C THR A 103 0.73 0.44 -9.38
N PHE A 104 1.06 -0.79 -9.80
CA PHE A 104 0.24 -1.97 -9.49
C PHE A 104 0.11 -2.19 -7.97
N ILE A 105 1.20 -2.09 -7.21
CA ILE A 105 1.19 -2.27 -5.77
C ILE A 105 0.40 -1.17 -5.06
N ILE A 106 0.53 0.09 -5.51
CA ILE A 106 -0.26 1.20 -4.96
C ILE A 106 -1.75 0.95 -5.19
N ILE A 107 -2.15 0.53 -6.40
CA ILE A 107 -3.54 0.17 -6.71
C ILE A 107 -4.02 -0.98 -5.83
N GLN A 108 -3.24 -2.05 -5.67
CA GLN A 108 -3.61 -3.18 -4.80
C GLN A 108 -3.81 -2.75 -3.35
N GLU A 109 -2.92 -1.91 -2.82
CA GLU A 109 -3.03 -1.40 -1.44
C GLU A 109 -4.29 -0.52 -1.28
N ALA A 110 -4.55 0.37 -2.26
CA ALA A 110 -5.74 1.21 -2.26
C ALA A 110 -7.04 0.38 -2.31
N VAL A 111 -7.10 -0.63 -3.20
CA VAL A 111 -8.24 -1.57 -3.29
C VAL A 111 -8.41 -2.36 -1.98
N ASN A 112 -7.30 -2.83 -1.39
CA ASN A 112 -7.35 -3.57 -0.13
C ASN A 112 -7.82 -2.70 1.05
N ASN A 113 -7.42 -1.43 1.08
CA ASN A 113 -7.87 -0.45 2.06
C ASN A 113 -9.37 -0.14 1.89
N ALA A 114 -9.81 0.10 0.66
CA ALA A 114 -11.23 0.29 0.36
C ALA A 114 -12.05 -0.92 0.80
N ARG A 115 -11.64 -2.14 0.44
CA ARG A 115 -12.31 -3.38 0.86
C ARG A 115 -12.42 -3.52 2.39
N LYS A 116 -11.33 -3.25 3.12
CA LYS A 116 -11.30 -3.42 4.59
C LYS A 116 -12.08 -2.34 5.32
N HIS A 117 -12.10 -1.13 4.79
CA HIS A 117 -12.47 0.04 5.57
C HIS A 117 -13.66 0.82 5.03
N SER A 118 -13.96 0.77 3.72
CA SER A 118 -14.96 1.65 3.13
C SER A 118 -16.41 1.23 3.38
N ARG A 119 -16.69 -0.06 3.44
CA ARG A 119 -18.04 -0.63 3.37
C ARG A 119 -18.77 -0.26 2.05
N SER A 120 -18.02 0.04 1.01
CA SER A 120 -18.58 0.34 -0.30
C SER A 120 -19.06 -0.95 -1.00
N PRO A 121 -20.21 -0.93 -1.68
CA PRO A 121 -20.63 -2.06 -2.50
C PRO A 121 -19.79 -2.21 -3.76
N GLU A 122 -19.07 -1.15 -4.14
CA GLU A 122 -18.27 -1.11 -5.36
C GLU A 122 -16.97 -0.33 -5.13
N ILE A 123 -15.88 -0.85 -5.70
CA ILE A 123 -14.58 -0.19 -5.80
C ILE A 123 -14.26 -0.11 -7.29
N THR A 124 -13.86 1.05 -7.80
CA THR A 124 -13.51 1.21 -9.20
C THR A 124 -12.06 1.64 -9.33
N ILE A 125 -11.33 0.95 -10.20
CA ILE A 125 -9.99 1.34 -10.66
C ILE A 125 -10.16 2.04 -12.00
N TYR A 126 -9.56 3.22 -12.13
CA TYR A 126 -9.50 4.00 -13.38
C TYR A 126 -8.05 4.08 -13.84
N LEU A 127 -7.84 3.92 -15.16
CA LEU A 127 -6.65 4.38 -15.87
C LEU A 127 -7.09 5.30 -16.99
N TYR A 128 -6.46 6.45 -17.12
CA TYR A 128 -6.70 7.37 -18.22
C TYR A 128 -5.49 8.29 -18.43
N GLU A 129 -5.39 8.84 -19.61
CA GLU A 129 -4.36 9.83 -19.92
C GLU A 129 -4.94 11.23 -19.70
N GLU A 130 -4.18 12.09 -19.07
CA GLU A 130 -4.51 13.48 -18.85
C GLU A 130 -3.25 14.33 -19.05
N GLU A 131 -3.26 15.16 -20.09
CA GLU A 131 -2.07 15.91 -20.51
C GLU A 131 -0.85 15.00 -20.69
N ASP A 132 0.26 15.27 -20.00
CA ASP A 132 1.52 14.50 -20.05
C ASP A 132 1.60 13.44 -18.95
N HIS A 133 0.46 12.95 -18.44
CA HIS A 133 0.40 11.98 -17.35
C HIS A 133 -0.52 10.81 -17.66
N LEU A 134 -0.09 9.62 -17.27
CA LEU A 134 -1.00 8.51 -17.02
C LEU A 134 -1.54 8.63 -15.60
N VAL A 135 -2.85 8.73 -15.47
CA VAL A 135 -3.52 8.79 -14.17
C VAL A 135 -4.05 7.40 -13.82
N ALA A 136 -3.63 6.89 -12.66
CA ALA A 136 -4.17 5.69 -12.05
C ALA A 136 -4.95 6.07 -10.79
N SER A 137 -6.25 5.75 -10.73
CA SER A 137 -7.09 6.13 -9.60
C SER A 137 -7.89 4.95 -9.07
N VAL A 138 -8.04 4.87 -7.76
CA VAL A 138 -8.92 3.90 -7.07
C VAL A 138 -9.95 4.69 -6.28
N ARG A 139 -11.22 4.43 -6.55
CA ARG A 139 -12.34 5.12 -5.91
C ARG A 139 -13.30 4.15 -5.25
N ASP A 140 -13.69 4.43 -4.04
CA ASP A 140 -14.84 3.84 -3.35
C ASP A 140 -15.87 4.92 -3.00
N ARG A 141 -17.12 4.49 -2.85
CA ARG A 141 -18.24 5.34 -2.40
C ARG A 141 -18.71 4.91 -1.00
N GLY A 142 -17.75 4.56 -0.15
CA GLY A 142 -18.03 4.07 1.18
C GLY A 142 -18.14 5.18 2.22
N LYS A 143 -17.88 4.80 3.48
CA LYS A 143 -18.03 5.71 4.62
C LYS A 143 -17.03 6.86 4.66
N GLY A 144 -15.93 6.81 3.88
CA GLY A 144 -14.84 7.77 3.97
C GLY A 144 -14.26 7.94 5.38
N PHE A 145 -13.40 8.93 5.54
CA PHE A 145 -12.81 9.30 6.83
C PHE A 145 -12.23 10.73 6.76
N ASN A 146 -11.92 11.31 7.93
CA ASN A 146 -11.20 12.57 8.01
C ASN A 146 -9.70 12.31 7.80
N LEU A 147 -9.17 12.75 6.65
CA LEU A 147 -7.78 12.52 6.26
C LEU A 147 -6.79 13.25 7.20
N GLU A 148 -7.09 14.50 7.58
CA GLU A 148 -6.25 15.29 8.49
C GLU A 148 -6.13 14.64 9.87
N ALA A 149 -7.23 14.08 10.38
CA ALA A 149 -7.24 13.36 11.65
C ALA A 149 -6.40 12.08 11.61
N VAL A 150 -6.38 11.37 10.46
CA VAL A 150 -5.55 10.18 10.26
C VAL A 150 -4.08 10.58 10.10
N GLU A 151 -3.77 11.63 9.37
CA GLU A 151 -2.40 12.12 9.19
C GLU A 151 -1.81 12.68 10.49
N SER A 152 -2.59 13.35 11.33
CA SER A 152 -2.15 13.87 12.62
C SER A 152 -2.01 12.81 13.72
N SER A 153 -2.75 11.71 13.63
CA SER A 153 -2.64 10.56 14.54
C SER A 153 -1.46 9.61 14.19
N TYR A 154 -0.49 10.09 13.46
CA TYR A 154 0.59 9.37 12.79
C TYR A 154 1.48 8.49 13.69
N ASN A 155 1.42 8.65 15.01
CA ASN A 155 2.22 7.88 15.98
C ASN A 155 1.53 6.61 16.53
N ALA A 156 0.31 6.26 16.07
CA ALA A 156 -0.45 5.14 16.61
C ALA A 156 -1.12 4.29 15.52
N ARG A 157 -0.43 3.26 15.05
CA ARG A 157 -0.99 1.97 14.57
C ARG A 157 -1.83 1.86 13.29
N GLY A 158 -2.04 2.88 12.46
CA GLY A 158 -3.00 2.74 11.34
C GLY A 158 -2.52 3.16 9.95
N SER A 159 -1.47 3.94 9.83
CA SER A 159 -1.13 4.69 8.62
C SER A 159 0.00 4.12 7.75
N LEU A 160 0.52 2.95 8.08
CA LEU A 160 1.68 2.40 7.38
C LEU A 160 1.42 2.16 5.87
N GLY A 161 0.20 1.77 5.51
CA GLY A 161 -0.21 1.61 4.10
C GLY A 161 -0.17 2.92 3.33
N LEU A 162 -0.65 4.01 3.92
CA LEU A 162 -0.65 5.34 3.31
C LEU A 162 0.78 5.88 3.09
N VAL A 163 1.64 5.74 4.11
CA VAL A 163 3.06 6.11 4.00
C VAL A 163 3.72 5.37 2.86
N ASN A 164 3.55 4.05 2.83
CA ASN A 164 4.16 3.22 1.80
C ASN A 164 3.68 3.57 0.39
N MET A 165 2.40 3.91 0.22
CA MET A 165 1.90 4.36 -1.08
C MET A 165 2.55 5.69 -1.49
N LYS A 166 2.65 6.67 -0.57
CA LYS A 166 3.31 7.96 -0.81
C LYS A 166 4.79 7.79 -1.16
N GLU A 167 5.53 6.97 -0.39
CA GLU A 167 6.94 6.71 -0.65
C GLU A 167 7.17 6.02 -2.00
N ARG A 168 6.35 5.03 -2.34
CA ARG A 168 6.43 4.35 -3.64
C ARG A 168 6.17 5.28 -4.80
N ALA A 169 5.15 6.14 -4.70
CA ALA A 169 4.86 7.14 -5.71
C ALA A 169 6.07 8.07 -5.92
N ARG A 170 6.68 8.55 -4.83
CA ARG A 170 7.88 9.40 -4.88
C ARG A 170 9.06 8.70 -5.57
N LEU A 171 9.28 7.40 -5.29
CA LEU A 171 10.40 6.64 -5.87
C LEU A 171 10.32 6.55 -7.40
N ILE A 172 9.11 6.56 -7.96
CA ILE A 172 8.88 6.52 -9.42
C ILE A 172 8.64 7.91 -10.04
N GLY A 173 8.80 8.98 -9.26
CA GLY A 173 8.58 10.36 -9.73
C GLY A 173 7.12 10.68 -10.04
N ALA A 174 6.17 9.98 -9.42
CA ALA A 174 4.74 10.20 -9.59
C ALA A 174 4.16 11.04 -8.44
N ASP A 175 3.16 11.87 -8.75
CA ASP A 175 2.41 12.61 -7.75
C ASP A 175 1.31 11.74 -7.16
N PHE A 176 1.23 11.73 -5.83
CA PHE A 176 0.24 10.96 -5.08
C PHE A 176 -0.77 11.89 -4.41
N HIS A 177 -2.03 11.69 -4.72
CA HIS A 177 -3.13 12.43 -4.12
C HIS A 177 -4.12 11.46 -3.46
N MET A 178 -4.60 11.83 -2.29
CA MET A 178 -5.66 11.12 -1.61
C MET A 178 -6.70 12.12 -1.12
N ARG A 179 -7.96 11.81 -1.39
CA ARG A 179 -9.11 12.57 -0.91
C ARG A 179 -10.08 11.63 -0.22
N SER A 180 -10.50 11.98 0.96
CA SER A 180 -11.51 11.24 1.72
C SER A 180 -12.34 12.19 2.55
N THR A 181 -13.65 12.04 2.49
CA THR A 181 -14.61 12.80 3.28
C THR A 181 -15.57 11.84 3.94
N PRO A 182 -15.88 11.99 5.24
CA PRO A 182 -16.87 11.17 5.90
C PRO A 182 -18.21 11.17 5.14
N GLY A 183 -18.70 9.99 4.77
CA GLY A 183 -19.93 9.78 4.02
C GLY A 183 -19.83 9.87 2.50
N GLU A 184 -18.67 10.28 1.93
CA GLU A 184 -18.50 10.46 0.48
C GLU A 184 -17.55 9.42 -0.14
N GLY A 185 -16.87 8.62 0.69
CA GLY A 185 -15.92 7.62 0.26
C GLY A 185 -14.49 8.14 0.17
N THR A 186 -13.64 7.39 -0.55
CA THR A 186 -12.21 7.70 -0.70
C THR A 186 -11.79 7.59 -2.16
N THR A 187 -10.90 8.49 -2.57
CA THR A 187 -10.20 8.44 -3.86
C THR A 187 -8.71 8.50 -3.60
N VAL A 188 -7.99 7.52 -4.11
CA VAL A 188 -6.52 7.50 -4.22
C VAL A 188 -6.18 7.71 -5.67
N GLU A 189 -5.32 8.67 -5.98
CA GLU A 189 -4.92 9.03 -7.33
C GLU A 189 -3.40 9.12 -7.43
N LEU A 190 -2.86 8.55 -8.49
CA LEU A 190 -1.44 8.57 -8.83
C LEU A 190 -1.30 9.17 -10.23
N ARG A 191 -0.58 10.27 -10.36
CA ARG A 191 -0.27 10.93 -11.63
C ARG A 191 1.16 10.59 -12.01
N ILE A 192 1.32 9.82 -13.06
CA ILE A 192 2.58 9.27 -13.52
C ILE A 192 3.01 10.06 -14.76
N PRO A 193 4.15 10.80 -14.72
CA PRO A 193 4.59 11.53 -15.90
C PRO A 193 4.93 10.56 -17.03
N ILE A 194 4.36 10.84 -18.21
CA ILE A 194 4.66 10.13 -19.45
C ILE A 194 5.86 10.85 -20.06
N LYS A 195 7.08 10.30 -19.86
CA LYS A 195 8.25 10.80 -20.58
C LYS A 195 8.20 10.27 -22.00
N GLU A 196 8.27 11.19 -22.96
CA GLU A 196 8.61 10.85 -24.34
C GLU A 196 9.99 10.16 -24.44
#